data_14e008d82475f37823850c6581954fb9
#
_entry.id   14e008d82475f37823850c6581954fb9
#
_cell.length_a   1.000
_cell.length_b   1.000
_cell.length_c   1.000
_cell.angle_alpha   90.00
_cell.angle_beta   90.00
_cell.angle_gamma   90.00
#
_symmetry.space_group_name_H-M   'P 1'
#
loop_
_entity.id
_entity.type
_entity.pdbx_description
1 polymer ?
#
loop_
_entity_poly.entity_id
_entity_poly.type
_entity_poly.pdbx_seq_one_letter_code
_entity_poly.pdbx_strand_id
1 'polypeptide(L)'
;RCVVPFTSFAEPDPASKVEGRRVPNAWFARNADRPLMFFAGFWTPWKGVKKVRDGEREFELYGFLTTSPNEIVSPIHQKAMPVILTTPDEVDLWLTGEWNAVKHLQRPLPGNMLVVVEPPATPMGDVLL
;
A
#
# COMPACT_ATOMS: atom_id res chain seq x y z
N ARG A 1 5.77 14.43 -4.25
CA ARG A 1 5.86 12.96 -4.06
C ARG A 1 6.41 12.65 -2.68
N CYS A 2 6.09 11.46 -2.18
CA CYS A 2 6.65 10.90 -0.95
C CYS A 2 6.84 9.39 -1.11
N VAL A 3 7.43 8.75 -0.14
CA VAL A 3 7.46 7.30 -0.03
C VAL A 3 6.78 6.89 1.27
N VAL A 4 6.09 5.76 1.25
CA VAL A 4 5.41 5.22 2.43
C VAL A 4 6.05 3.88 2.78
N PRO A 5 6.72 3.78 3.94
CA PRO A 5 7.37 2.54 4.37
C PRO A 5 6.32 1.50 4.80
N PHE A 6 6.59 0.24 4.45
CA PHE A 6 5.77 -0.89 4.89
C PHE A 6 6.60 -2.17 4.99
N THR A 7 6.13 -3.14 5.75
CA THR A 7 6.68 -4.49 5.84
C THR A 7 5.71 -5.54 5.29
N SER A 8 4.42 -5.24 5.33
CA SER A 8 3.35 -6.00 4.66
C SER A 8 2.19 -5.06 4.33
N PHE A 9 1.36 -5.46 3.38
CA PHE A 9 0.13 -4.74 3.04
C PHE A 9 -1.02 -5.71 2.80
N ALA A 10 -2.24 -5.22 2.95
CA ALA A 10 -3.46 -6.01 2.82
C ALA A 10 -4.31 -5.58 1.64
N GLU A 11 -4.92 -6.56 0.99
CA GLU A 11 -5.99 -6.36 0.02
C GLU A 11 -7.21 -7.19 0.43
N PRO A 12 -8.43 -6.67 0.26
CA PRO A 12 -9.63 -7.46 0.50
C PRO A 12 -9.66 -8.71 -0.39
N ASP A 13 -10.00 -9.84 0.23
CA ASP A 13 -10.17 -11.13 -0.47
C ASP A 13 -11.63 -11.54 -0.50
N PRO A 14 -12.41 -11.09 -1.50
CA PRO A 14 -13.84 -11.40 -1.59
C PRO A 14 -14.14 -12.89 -1.73
N ALA A 15 -13.23 -13.68 -2.33
CA ALA A 15 -13.41 -15.11 -2.52
C ALA A 15 -13.42 -15.89 -1.19
N SER A 16 -12.76 -15.37 -0.17
CA SER A 16 -12.72 -15.95 1.17
C SER A 16 -13.82 -15.42 2.11
N LYS A 17 -14.81 -14.71 1.58
CA LYS A 17 -15.91 -14.16 2.37
C LYS A 17 -16.78 -15.27 2.94
N VAL A 18 -17.03 -15.22 4.24
CA VAL A 18 -18.02 -16.03 4.94
C VAL A 18 -19.27 -15.20 5.19
N GLU A 19 -20.44 -15.80 4.96
CA GLU A 19 -21.73 -15.12 5.20
C GLU A 19 -21.82 -14.61 6.65
N GLY A 20 -22.34 -13.39 6.81
CA GLY A 20 -22.45 -12.71 8.11
C GLY A 20 -21.13 -12.15 8.68
N ARG A 21 -20.03 -12.30 7.98
CA ARG A 21 -18.71 -11.76 8.38
C ARG A 21 -18.21 -10.70 7.41
N ARG A 22 -17.25 -9.88 7.86
CA ARG A 22 -16.54 -8.95 6.98
C ARG A 22 -15.69 -9.74 5.98
N VAL A 23 -15.47 -9.14 4.81
CA VAL A 23 -14.51 -9.69 3.84
C VAL A 23 -13.14 -9.74 4.52
N PRO A 24 -12.47 -10.89 4.57
CA PRO A 24 -11.13 -10.98 5.12
C PRO A 24 -10.12 -10.29 4.20
N ASN A 25 -8.96 -9.97 4.74
CA ASN A 25 -7.83 -9.46 3.98
C ASN A 25 -6.83 -10.57 3.70
N ALA A 26 -6.30 -10.60 2.49
CA ALA A 26 -5.05 -11.28 2.20
C ALA A 26 -3.89 -10.32 2.43
N TRP A 27 -2.78 -10.83 2.95
CA TRP A 27 -1.59 -10.05 3.28
C TRP A 27 -0.42 -10.43 2.39
N PHE A 28 0.36 -9.44 2.01
CA PHE A 28 1.49 -9.56 1.10
C PHE A 28 2.73 -8.95 1.72
N ALA A 29 3.87 -9.59 1.49
CA ALA A 29 5.19 -9.11 1.89
C ALA A 29 6.25 -9.50 0.85
N ARG A 30 7.43 -8.93 0.94
CA ARG A 30 8.56 -9.27 0.09
C ARG A 30 8.93 -10.76 0.20
N ASN A 31 8.96 -11.24 1.43
CA ASN A 31 9.17 -12.63 1.82
C ASN A 31 8.69 -12.86 3.26
N ALA A 32 8.91 -14.05 3.79
CA ALA A 32 8.50 -14.41 5.15
C ALA A 32 9.13 -13.55 6.26
N ASP A 33 10.32 -12.99 6.03
CA ASP A 33 11.00 -12.12 6.99
C ASP A 33 10.45 -10.69 7.00
N ARG A 34 9.59 -10.34 6.05
CA ARG A 34 8.90 -9.04 5.95
C ARG A 34 9.85 -7.84 6.02
N PRO A 35 10.88 -7.77 5.15
CA PRO A 35 11.78 -6.64 5.13
C PRO A 35 11.06 -5.35 4.75
N LEU A 36 11.65 -4.23 5.14
CA LEU A 36 11.14 -2.90 4.82
C LEU A 36 11.12 -2.68 3.30
N MET A 37 9.99 -2.21 2.81
CA MET A 37 9.76 -1.77 1.44
C MET A 37 9.10 -0.39 1.42
N PHE A 38 8.94 0.19 0.23
CA PHE A 38 8.36 1.51 0.08
C PHE A 38 7.34 1.55 -1.05
N PHE A 39 6.17 2.14 -0.80
CA PHE A 39 5.24 2.54 -1.85
C PHE A 39 5.64 3.89 -2.44
N ALA A 40 5.49 4.04 -3.75
CA ALA A 40 5.51 5.34 -4.41
C ALA A 40 4.25 6.12 -4.04
N GLY A 41 4.40 7.20 -3.32
CA GLY A 41 3.29 7.95 -2.75
C GLY A 41 3.24 9.41 -3.17
N PHE A 42 2.10 10.01 -2.89
CA PHE A 42 1.83 11.43 -2.97
C PHE A 42 1.25 11.92 -1.66
N TRP A 43 1.50 13.15 -1.33
CA TRP A 43 0.83 13.81 -0.23
C TRP A 43 0.38 15.20 -0.63
N THR A 44 -0.65 15.70 0.03
CA THR A 44 -1.17 17.05 -0.18
C THR A 44 -1.84 17.58 1.07
N PRO A 45 -1.70 18.88 1.37
CA PRO A 45 -2.57 19.50 2.34
C PRO A 45 -4.00 19.54 1.78
N TRP A 46 -4.96 19.33 2.64
CA TRP A 46 -6.37 19.37 2.29
C TRP A 46 -7.18 19.97 3.43
N LYS A 47 -8.11 20.86 3.09
CA LYS A 47 -9.05 21.45 4.03
C LYS A 47 -10.46 20.97 3.75
N GLY A 48 -11.13 20.42 4.75
CA GLY A 48 -12.48 19.91 4.59
C GLY A 48 -13.02 19.19 5.82
N VAL A 49 -14.20 18.58 5.66
CA VAL A 49 -14.92 17.88 6.73
C VAL A 49 -14.81 16.38 6.51
N LYS A 50 -14.07 15.67 7.38
CA LYS A 50 -14.04 14.20 7.41
C LYS A 50 -15.16 13.61 8.24
N LYS A 51 -15.48 14.24 9.36
CA LYS A 51 -16.59 13.89 10.25
C LYS A 51 -17.38 15.15 10.57
N VAL A 52 -18.69 15.09 10.40
CA VAL A 52 -19.59 16.24 10.63
C VAL A 52 -19.38 16.84 12.03
N ARG A 53 -19.20 15.98 13.05
CA ARG A 53 -18.99 16.42 14.46
C ARG A 53 -17.71 17.24 14.68
N ASP A 54 -16.69 17.04 13.85
CA ASP A 54 -15.39 17.67 14.00
C ASP A 54 -15.26 18.99 13.22
N GLY A 55 -16.25 19.28 12.33
CA GLY A 55 -16.25 20.46 11.48
C GLY A 55 -15.15 20.43 10.42
N GLU A 56 -14.90 21.60 9.85
CA GLU A 56 -13.83 21.79 8.86
C GLU A 56 -12.45 21.86 9.54
N ARG A 57 -11.52 21.07 9.04
CA ARG A 57 -10.12 21.02 9.54
C ARG A 57 -9.14 20.94 8.38
N GLU A 58 -7.89 21.28 8.67
CA GLU A 58 -6.76 21.05 7.78
C GLU A 58 -6.16 19.67 8.05
N PHE A 59 -5.83 18.95 6.97
CA PHE A 59 -5.21 17.63 7.00
C PHE A 59 -4.06 17.57 6.02
N GLU A 60 -3.09 16.76 6.34
CA GLU A 60 -2.10 16.28 5.38
C GLU A 60 -2.55 14.88 4.93
N LEU A 61 -2.97 14.77 3.67
CA LEU A 61 -3.42 13.52 3.08
C LEU A 61 -2.32 12.91 2.26
N TYR A 62 -2.20 11.59 2.30
CA TYR A 62 -1.32 10.86 1.40
C TYR A 62 -2.03 9.67 0.77
N GLY A 63 -1.52 9.22 -0.35
CA GLY A 63 -2.01 8.06 -1.07
C GLY A 63 -0.88 7.40 -1.84
N PHE A 64 -1.19 6.25 -2.43
CA PHE A 64 -0.22 5.48 -3.21
C PHE A 64 -0.56 5.55 -4.69
N LEU A 65 0.48 5.61 -5.51
CA LEU A 65 0.35 5.31 -6.92
C LEU A 65 0.01 3.82 -7.08
N THR A 66 -0.93 3.50 -7.96
CA THR A 66 -1.30 2.12 -8.27
C THR A 66 -0.95 1.76 -9.71
N THR A 67 -0.85 0.47 -9.96
CA THR A 67 -0.60 -0.14 -11.26
C THR A 67 -1.44 -1.40 -11.42
N SER A 68 -1.39 -2.04 -12.58
CA SER A 68 -2.02 -3.35 -12.75
C SER A 68 -1.42 -4.39 -11.79
N PRO A 69 -2.23 -5.34 -11.30
CA PRO A 69 -1.75 -6.35 -10.38
C PRO A 69 -0.82 -7.35 -11.08
N ASN A 70 0.18 -7.85 -10.36
CA ASN A 70 1.00 -8.97 -10.81
C ASN A 70 0.28 -10.32 -10.58
N GLU A 71 0.95 -11.42 -10.95
CA GLU A 71 0.42 -12.79 -10.83
C GLU A 71 0.14 -13.24 -9.38
N ILE A 72 0.73 -12.57 -8.40
CA ILE A 72 0.52 -12.88 -6.97
C ILE A 72 -0.72 -12.16 -6.42
N VAL A 73 -0.93 -10.91 -6.83
CA VAL A 73 -2.04 -10.09 -6.34
C VAL A 73 -3.33 -10.31 -7.13
N SER A 74 -3.23 -10.52 -8.45
CA SER A 74 -4.40 -10.57 -9.34
C SER A 74 -5.45 -11.64 -8.98
N PRO A 75 -5.10 -12.82 -8.43
CA PRO A 75 -6.11 -13.80 -7.99
C PRO A 75 -6.99 -13.30 -6.84
N ILE A 76 -6.51 -12.33 -6.07
CA ILE A 76 -7.16 -11.76 -4.88
C ILE A 76 -7.78 -10.41 -5.21
N HIS A 77 -7.01 -9.52 -5.80
CA HIS A 77 -7.45 -8.18 -6.19
C HIS A 77 -7.12 -7.90 -7.65
N GLN A 78 -8.14 -8.02 -8.51
CA GLN A 78 -7.98 -7.99 -9.97
C GLN A 78 -7.77 -6.60 -10.57
N LYS A 79 -8.05 -5.52 -9.81
CA LYS A 79 -8.09 -4.17 -10.37
C LYS A 79 -6.75 -3.47 -10.35
N ALA A 80 -6.02 -3.58 -9.25
CA ALA A 80 -4.80 -2.81 -9.03
C ALA A 80 -3.93 -3.41 -7.93
N MET A 81 -2.67 -2.96 -7.89
CA MET A 81 -1.78 -3.12 -6.75
C MET A 81 -1.01 -1.81 -6.53
N PRO A 82 -0.49 -1.55 -5.32
CA PRO A 82 0.39 -0.41 -5.09
C PRO A 82 1.67 -0.50 -5.91
N VAL A 83 2.19 0.64 -6.34
CA VAL A 83 3.53 0.72 -6.93
C VAL A 83 4.56 0.60 -5.82
N ILE A 84 5.42 -0.40 -5.92
CA ILE A 84 6.46 -0.73 -4.94
C ILE A 84 7.82 -0.40 -5.53
N LEU A 85 8.60 0.40 -4.79
CA LEU A 85 9.97 0.74 -5.11
C LEU A 85 10.90 -0.29 -4.46
N THR A 86 11.85 -0.81 -5.22
CA THR A 86 12.63 -1.99 -4.82
C THR A 86 14.07 -1.71 -4.46
N THR A 87 14.59 -0.54 -4.84
CA THR A 87 15.99 -0.16 -4.61
C THR A 87 16.08 1.27 -4.06
N PRO A 88 17.16 1.60 -3.34
CA PRO A 88 17.42 2.98 -2.92
C PRO A 88 17.45 3.96 -4.10
N ASP A 89 17.99 3.56 -5.24
CA ASP A 89 18.02 4.40 -6.44
C ASP A 89 16.62 4.70 -6.97
N GLU A 90 15.71 3.73 -6.96
CA GLU A 90 14.31 3.95 -7.31
C GLU A 90 13.61 4.91 -6.33
N VAL A 91 13.90 4.81 -5.04
CA VAL A 91 13.38 5.73 -4.02
C VAL A 91 13.88 7.15 -4.28
N ASP A 92 15.17 7.33 -4.50
CA ASP A 92 15.74 8.65 -4.79
C ASP A 92 15.18 9.23 -6.09
N LEU A 93 15.09 8.42 -7.13
CA LEU A 93 14.51 8.83 -8.40
C LEU A 93 13.04 9.25 -8.25
N TRP A 94 12.24 8.48 -7.50
CA TRP A 94 10.83 8.82 -7.24
C TRP A 94 10.70 10.16 -6.52
N LEU A 95 11.54 10.43 -5.54
CA LEU A 95 11.48 11.64 -4.73
C LEU A 95 11.98 12.89 -5.47
N THR A 96 12.97 12.78 -6.34
CA THR A 96 13.71 13.92 -6.89
C THR A 96 13.66 14.04 -8.41
N GLY A 97 13.32 12.97 -9.14
CA GLY A 97 13.33 12.94 -10.60
C GLY A 97 12.18 13.72 -11.24
N GLU A 98 12.40 14.18 -12.46
CA GLU A 98 11.33 14.74 -13.29
C GLU A 98 10.32 13.66 -13.68
N TRP A 99 9.05 14.03 -13.90
CA TRP A 99 7.99 13.06 -14.19
C TRP A 99 8.33 12.11 -15.35
N ASN A 100 8.86 12.62 -16.42
CA ASN A 100 9.27 11.79 -17.57
C ASN A 100 10.33 10.73 -17.22
N ALA A 101 11.15 10.99 -16.21
CA ALA A 101 12.15 10.05 -15.73
C ALA A 101 11.57 9.01 -14.75
N VAL A 102 10.50 9.33 -14.03
CA VAL A 102 9.95 8.46 -12.97
C VAL A 102 8.73 7.65 -13.41
N LYS A 103 8.03 8.03 -14.47
CA LYS A 103 6.79 7.38 -14.90
C LYS A 103 6.94 5.87 -15.18
N HIS A 104 8.13 5.40 -15.54
CA HIS A 104 8.41 3.98 -15.75
C HIS A 104 8.38 3.15 -14.45
N LEU A 105 8.45 3.80 -13.29
CA LEU A 105 8.32 3.15 -11.98
C LEU A 105 6.87 2.71 -11.71
N GLN A 106 5.90 3.23 -12.47
CA GLN A 106 4.51 2.79 -12.44
C GLN A 106 4.36 1.46 -13.20
N ARG A 107 4.82 0.41 -12.60
CA ARG A 107 4.85 -0.95 -13.13
C ARG A 107 4.50 -1.95 -12.04
N PRO A 108 3.92 -3.12 -12.37
CA PRO A 108 3.76 -4.21 -11.42
C PRO A 108 5.12 -4.65 -10.85
N LEU A 109 5.15 -5.01 -9.58
CA LEU A 109 6.31 -5.66 -8.99
C LEU A 109 6.44 -7.06 -9.62
N PRO A 110 7.65 -7.51 -9.99
CA PRO A 110 7.85 -8.89 -10.42
C PRO A 110 7.32 -9.89 -9.36
N GLY A 111 6.59 -10.92 -9.78
CA GLY A 111 5.90 -11.82 -8.86
C GLY A 111 6.83 -12.58 -7.91
N ASN A 112 8.07 -12.87 -8.35
CA ASN A 112 9.09 -13.49 -7.49
C ASN A 112 9.57 -12.59 -6.34
N MET A 113 9.13 -11.33 -6.31
CA MET A 113 9.46 -10.36 -5.26
C MET A 113 8.31 -10.14 -4.26
N LEU A 114 7.26 -10.94 -4.31
CA LEU A 114 6.10 -10.83 -3.43
C LEU A 114 5.58 -12.21 -3.06
N VAL A 115 5.14 -12.37 -1.83
CA VAL A 115 4.51 -13.60 -1.32
C VAL A 115 3.26 -13.25 -0.50
N VAL A 116 2.32 -14.17 -0.45
CA VAL A 116 1.21 -14.12 0.51
C VAL A 116 1.73 -14.55 1.87
N VAL A 117 1.37 -13.81 2.91
CA VAL A 117 1.80 -14.08 4.29
C VAL A 117 0.60 -14.08 5.24
N GLU A 118 0.79 -14.62 6.42
CA GLU A 118 -0.19 -14.51 7.49
C GLU A 118 -0.39 -13.03 7.89
N PRO A 119 -1.58 -12.67 8.42
CA PRO A 119 -1.78 -11.35 9.00
C PRO A 119 -0.68 -11.00 10.01
N PRO A 120 -0.26 -9.73 10.11
CA PRO A 120 0.67 -9.33 11.15
C PRO A 120 0.06 -9.62 12.52
N ALA A 121 0.89 -10.05 13.47
CA ALA A 121 0.45 -10.23 14.85
C ALA A 121 -0.13 -8.91 15.37
N THR A 122 -1.32 -8.96 15.95
CA THR A 122 -1.86 -7.79 16.67
C THR A 122 -0.90 -7.49 17.81
N PRO A 123 -0.44 -6.25 17.97
CA PRO A 123 0.36 -5.89 19.13
C PRO A 123 -0.39 -6.29 20.39
N MET A 124 0.22 -7.12 21.24
CA MET A 124 -0.32 -7.39 22.55
C MET A 124 -0.21 -6.12 23.40
N GLY A 125 -1.30 -5.45 23.55
CA GLY A 125 -1.39 -4.21 24.33
C GLY A 125 -2.29 -3.22 23.61
N ASP A 126 -3.40 -2.88 24.21
CA ASP A 126 -4.29 -1.83 23.78
C ASP A 126 -3.51 -0.53 23.66
N VAL A 127 -3.10 -0.17 22.47
CA VAL A 127 -2.82 1.22 22.18
C VAL A 127 -4.17 1.85 21.88
N LEU A 128 -4.89 2.21 22.92
CA LEU A 128 -5.94 3.21 22.85
C LEU A 128 -5.28 4.53 22.45
N LEU A 129 -5.29 4.83 21.19
CA LEU A 129 -5.06 6.17 20.69
C LEU A 129 -6.39 6.91 20.58
#